data_1de77b054993cab62424a7a5cb46e2da
#
_entry.id   1de77b054993cab62424a7a5cb46e2da
#
_cell.length_a   1.000
_cell.length_b   1.000
_cell.length_c   1.000
_cell.angle_alpha   90.00
_cell.angle_beta   90.00
_cell.angle_gamma   90.00
#
_symmetry.space_group_name_H-M   'P 1'
#
loop_
_entity.id
_entity.type
_entity.pdbx_description
1 polymer ?
#
loop_
_entity_poly.entity_id
_entity_poly.type
_entity_poly.pdbx_seq_one_letter_code
_entity_poly.pdbx_strand_id
1 'polypeptide(L)'
;MQFNSGDIFAEHYQLKKKLGTGSFGEVWLARNTLADVEVAIKFYGLLDDNGIKDFREEFKLAYKLHHPNLLHLNHFDVFERCPFLIMPYCSNGSSATLIGKMSEKQIWHFIRDVSCGLMFLHSQNPPIIHQDIKPDNILIGDDGKFIISDFGISRKLEHTFRKSTNKVKSSGTLAYMGPEHFSEKPFIAGTSDIWSLGMSIYELLTGHILWEGMGGCVQLNGARIPALDNGYSPQLDQFLHACLSLNTWDRPTAQQAYNYANSMLKQEVNHLHSPSAVHTSTPPLPPAPSRLQKRIRLSNINKRMAGWIILSILFLFMLIKGVSAFFGSIEEERRYNACQTTEDFLHFLNHYPASSHAEFVKQKIR
;
A
#
# COMPACT_ATOMS: atom_id res chain seq x y z
N MET A 1 28.52 5.22 6.15
CA MET A 1 28.97 4.96 7.54
C MET A 1 28.92 3.46 7.78
N GLN A 2 29.82 2.92 8.55
CA GLN A 2 29.76 1.54 9.00
C GLN A 2 29.65 1.59 10.53
N PHE A 3 28.58 1.04 11.07
CA PHE A 3 28.30 1.00 12.50
C PHE A 3 28.63 -0.36 13.09
N ASN A 4 29.10 -0.38 14.34
CA ASN A 4 29.39 -1.58 15.11
C ASN A 4 28.63 -1.55 16.43
N SER A 5 28.45 -2.75 17.02
CA SER A 5 27.91 -2.87 18.37
C SER A 5 28.88 -2.21 19.36
N GLY A 6 28.35 -1.38 20.25
CA GLY A 6 29.10 -0.60 21.23
C GLY A 6 29.40 0.83 20.80
N ASP A 7 29.27 1.19 19.51
CA ASP A 7 29.49 2.54 19.05
C ASP A 7 28.51 3.52 19.72
N ILE A 8 29.01 4.70 20.06
CA ILE A 8 28.19 5.83 20.55
C ILE A 8 27.85 6.72 19.36
N PHE A 9 26.58 6.83 19.08
CA PHE A 9 26.01 7.68 18.02
C PHE A 9 25.33 8.90 18.61
N ALA A 10 25.53 10.08 17.99
CA ALA A 10 24.94 11.36 18.38
C ALA A 10 25.03 11.59 19.91
N GLU A 11 26.21 11.33 20.50
CA GLU A 11 26.61 11.53 21.90
C GLU A 11 25.91 10.65 22.93
N HIS A 12 24.66 10.21 22.67
CA HIS A 12 23.84 9.58 23.72
C HIS A 12 23.22 8.24 23.31
N TYR A 13 23.41 7.76 22.09
CA TYR A 13 22.82 6.50 21.65
C TYR A 13 23.89 5.42 21.50
N GLN A 14 23.96 4.51 22.45
CA GLN A 14 24.83 3.34 22.36
C GLN A 14 24.18 2.29 21.47
N LEU A 15 24.77 2.02 20.31
CA LEU A 15 24.31 0.99 19.38
C LEU A 15 24.56 -0.40 19.97
N LYS A 16 23.52 -1.23 20.09
CA LYS A 16 23.62 -2.55 20.71
C LYS A 16 23.65 -3.68 19.69
N LYS A 17 22.65 -3.69 18.82
CA LYS A 17 22.43 -4.79 17.88
C LYS A 17 21.77 -4.28 16.61
N LYS A 18 22.26 -4.74 15.47
CA LYS A 18 21.58 -4.53 14.19
C LYS A 18 20.32 -5.38 14.14
N LEU A 19 19.16 -4.72 13.97
CA LEU A 19 17.83 -5.35 13.88
C LEU A 19 17.51 -5.80 12.47
N GLY A 20 17.98 -5.05 11.47
CA GLY A 20 17.72 -5.36 10.08
C GLY A 20 18.43 -4.44 9.09
N THR A 21 18.43 -4.85 7.83
CA THR A 21 18.89 -4.05 6.70
C THR A 21 17.75 -4.01 5.68
N GLY A 22 17.25 -2.82 5.39
CA GLY A 22 16.22 -2.60 4.38
C GLY A 22 16.77 -1.96 3.11
N SER A 23 15.90 -1.70 2.15
CA SER A 23 16.24 -1.05 0.88
C SER A 23 16.85 0.35 1.07
N PHE A 24 16.57 1.01 2.18
CA PHE A 24 16.93 2.41 2.45
C PHE A 24 18.02 2.58 3.51
N GLY A 25 18.46 1.49 4.15
CA GLY A 25 19.47 1.57 5.18
C GLY A 25 19.35 0.50 6.25
N GLU A 26 19.86 0.79 7.42
CA GLU A 26 19.97 -0.14 8.53
C GLU A 26 19.11 0.28 9.71
N VAL A 27 18.53 -0.68 10.43
CA VAL A 27 17.84 -0.45 11.69
C VAL A 27 18.65 -1.07 12.82
N TRP A 28 18.91 -0.28 13.87
CA TRP A 28 19.67 -0.68 15.02
C TRP A 28 18.86 -0.54 16.31
N LEU A 29 18.99 -1.51 17.20
CA LEU A 29 18.66 -1.33 18.60
C LEU A 29 19.75 -0.46 19.24
N ALA A 30 19.35 0.60 19.91
CA ALA A 30 20.22 1.47 20.67
C ALA A 30 19.67 1.74 22.07
N ARG A 31 20.54 2.06 23.03
CA ARG A 31 20.17 2.58 24.35
C ARG A 31 20.42 4.06 24.36
N ASN A 32 19.42 4.85 24.65
CA ASN A 32 19.60 6.25 25.02
C ASN A 32 20.20 6.29 26.43
N THR A 33 21.46 6.69 26.54
CA THR A 33 22.22 6.66 27.81
C THR A 33 21.78 7.72 28.79
N LEU A 34 21.09 8.79 28.34
CA LEU A 34 20.56 9.84 29.23
C LEU A 34 19.22 9.43 29.84
N ALA A 35 18.32 8.92 29.02
CA ALA A 35 16.97 8.52 29.45
C ALA A 35 16.90 7.08 29.98
N ASP A 36 17.97 6.30 29.76
CA ASP A 36 18.07 4.87 30.10
C ASP A 36 16.97 4.00 29.48
N VAL A 37 16.61 4.28 28.23
CA VAL A 37 15.58 3.55 27.47
C VAL A 37 16.14 2.96 26.20
N GLU A 38 15.56 1.82 25.76
CA GLU A 38 15.86 1.24 24.46
C GLU A 38 15.01 1.89 23.37
N VAL A 39 15.63 2.15 22.24
CA VAL A 39 15.02 2.74 21.05
C VAL A 39 15.48 2.01 19.79
N ALA A 40 14.70 2.07 18.74
CA ALA A 40 15.15 1.69 17.41
C ALA A 40 15.60 2.93 16.64
N ILE A 41 16.79 2.86 16.01
CA ILE A 41 17.32 3.92 15.15
C ILE A 41 17.40 3.37 13.73
N LYS A 42 16.68 4.01 12.80
CA LYS A 42 16.75 3.71 11.38
C LYS A 42 17.65 4.72 10.69
N PHE A 43 18.79 4.27 10.22
CA PHE A 43 19.73 5.04 9.44
C PHE A 43 19.40 4.92 7.95
N TYR A 44 19.47 6.03 7.24
CA TYR A 44 19.27 6.05 5.80
C TYR A 44 20.61 6.25 5.08
N GLY A 45 20.64 6.00 3.77
CA GLY A 45 21.85 6.27 2.98
C GLY A 45 22.17 7.78 2.92
N LEU A 46 23.39 8.11 2.51
CA LEU A 46 23.81 9.49 2.31
C LEU A 46 22.91 10.18 1.29
N LEU A 47 22.43 11.36 1.65
CA LEU A 47 21.59 12.19 0.78
C LEU A 47 22.30 13.50 0.45
N ASP A 48 21.99 14.06 -0.73
CA ASP A 48 22.27 15.43 -1.07
C ASP A 48 21.31 16.40 -0.34
N ASP A 49 21.52 17.70 -0.49
CA ASP A 49 20.74 18.71 0.23
C ASP A 49 19.24 18.69 -0.19
N ASN A 50 18.95 18.35 -1.44
CA ASN A 50 17.58 18.19 -1.93
C ASN A 50 16.92 16.94 -1.32
N GLY A 51 17.63 15.81 -1.28
CA GLY A 51 17.16 14.59 -0.64
C GLY A 51 16.90 14.77 0.85
N ILE A 52 17.75 15.51 1.57
CA ILE A 52 17.55 15.87 2.99
C ILE A 52 16.29 16.73 3.16
N LYS A 53 16.07 17.69 2.27
CA LYS A 53 14.87 18.54 2.29
C LYS A 53 13.60 17.73 2.05
N ASP A 54 13.61 16.87 1.05
CA ASP A 54 12.47 16.02 0.74
C ASP A 54 12.15 15.06 1.91
N PHE A 55 13.19 14.46 2.50
CA PHE A 55 13.06 13.61 3.68
C PHE A 55 12.44 14.35 4.87
N ARG A 56 12.87 15.60 5.11
CA ARG A 56 12.35 16.43 6.20
C ARG A 56 10.86 16.73 6.03
N GLU A 57 10.42 17.03 4.80
CA GLU A 57 9.00 17.30 4.54
C GLU A 57 8.13 16.05 4.75
N GLU A 58 8.61 14.87 4.36
CA GLU A 58 7.92 13.61 4.62
C GLU A 58 7.87 13.24 6.09
N PHE A 59 8.98 13.43 6.81
CA PHE A 59 9.00 13.25 8.25
C PHE A 59 7.96 14.13 8.95
N LYS A 60 7.84 15.41 8.58
CA LYS A 60 6.84 16.33 9.15
C LYS A 60 5.41 15.81 8.98
N LEU A 61 5.11 15.17 7.87
CA LEU A 61 3.80 14.57 7.64
C LEU A 61 3.60 13.32 8.51
N ALA A 62 4.55 12.40 8.50
CA ALA A 62 4.49 11.16 9.27
C ALA A 62 4.50 11.41 10.80
N TYR A 63 5.25 12.41 11.27
CA TYR A 63 5.32 12.79 12.68
C TYR A 63 3.97 13.22 13.28
N LYS A 64 3.07 13.76 12.45
CA LYS A 64 1.72 14.17 12.89
C LYS A 64 0.73 13.01 12.99
N LEU A 65 1.09 11.84 12.49
CA LEU A 65 0.21 10.68 12.47
C LEU A 65 0.33 9.92 13.80
N HIS A 66 -0.66 10.12 14.67
CA HIS A 66 -0.73 9.45 15.95
C HIS A 66 -1.91 8.47 15.97
N HIS A 67 -1.62 7.18 16.04
CA HIS A 67 -2.63 6.14 16.11
C HIS A 67 -2.08 4.89 16.80
N PRO A 68 -2.85 4.16 17.63
CA PRO A 68 -2.38 3.00 18.39
C PRO A 68 -1.79 1.86 17.52
N ASN A 69 -2.25 1.74 16.28
CA ASN A 69 -1.77 0.73 15.33
C ASN A 69 -0.81 1.31 14.28
N LEU A 70 -0.19 2.45 14.52
CA LEU A 70 0.90 3.02 13.72
C LEU A 70 2.12 3.26 14.60
N LEU A 71 3.29 2.91 14.10
CA LEU A 71 4.55 3.16 14.80
C LEU A 71 4.81 4.67 14.85
N HIS A 72 4.81 5.24 16.05
CA HIS A 72 5.09 6.66 16.22
C HIS A 72 6.56 6.97 15.98
N LEU A 73 6.84 8.07 15.27
CA LEU A 73 8.20 8.57 15.06
C LEU A 73 8.55 9.58 16.16
N ASN A 74 9.52 9.28 16.99
CA ASN A 74 9.90 10.12 18.13
C ASN A 74 10.76 11.30 17.72
N HIS A 75 11.72 11.07 16.83
CA HIS A 75 12.71 12.09 16.46
C HIS A 75 13.29 11.83 15.06
N PHE A 76 13.67 12.91 14.40
CA PHE A 76 14.40 12.93 13.15
C PHE A 76 15.58 13.89 13.26
N ASP A 77 16.73 13.47 12.76
CA ASP A 77 17.88 14.35 12.59
C ASP A 77 18.76 13.88 11.43
N VAL A 78 19.82 14.65 11.13
CA VAL A 78 20.78 14.37 10.08
C VAL A 78 22.18 14.45 10.69
N PHE A 79 22.92 13.35 10.64
CA PHE A 79 24.32 13.30 11.06
C PHE A 79 25.20 13.00 9.85
N GLU A 80 26.16 13.86 9.55
CA GLU A 80 27.09 13.74 8.41
C GLU A 80 26.37 13.38 7.08
N ARG A 81 25.30 14.11 6.75
CA ARG A 81 24.44 13.89 5.57
C ARG A 81 23.68 12.56 5.56
N CYS A 82 23.70 11.83 6.65
CA CYS A 82 22.93 10.61 6.86
C CYS A 82 21.69 10.94 7.68
N PRO A 83 20.49 10.96 7.10
CA PRO A 83 19.26 11.10 7.87
C PRO A 83 19.04 9.86 8.74
N PHE A 84 18.50 10.07 9.94
CA PHE A 84 18.10 8.97 10.81
C PHE A 84 16.78 9.28 11.54
N LEU A 85 16.08 8.22 11.88
CA LEU A 85 14.84 8.25 12.64
C LEU A 85 15.00 7.51 13.94
N ILE A 86 14.49 8.07 15.02
CA ILE A 86 14.37 7.41 16.32
C ILE A 86 12.91 7.08 16.57
N MET A 87 12.63 5.84 16.91
CA MET A 87 11.30 5.30 17.14
C MET A 87 11.30 4.35 18.33
N PRO A 88 10.13 4.02 18.92
CA PRO A 88 10.03 3.01 19.96
C PRO A 88 10.59 1.68 19.47
N TYR A 89 11.31 0.98 20.35
CA TYR A 89 11.74 -0.38 20.11
C TYR A 89 10.62 -1.34 20.47
N CYS A 90 10.18 -2.16 19.52
CA CYS A 90 9.23 -3.23 19.73
C CYS A 90 10.01 -4.52 20.01
N SER A 91 10.08 -4.93 21.28
CA SER A 91 10.89 -6.08 21.73
C SER A 91 10.42 -7.41 21.14
N ASN A 92 9.13 -7.53 20.82
CA ASN A 92 8.52 -8.71 20.20
C ASN A 92 8.82 -8.84 18.68
N GLY A 93 9.53 -7.87 18.10
CA GLY A 93 9.89 -7.87 16.68
C GLY A 93 8.71 -7.62 15.74
N SER A 94 8.79 -8.17 14.52
CA SER A 94 7.74 -8.08 13.51
C SER A 94 6.92 -9.36 13.41
N SER A 95 5.74 -9.27 12.80
CA SER A 95 4.88 -10.43 12.55
C SER A 95 5.52 -11.46 11.60
N ALA A 96 6.62 -11.13 10.92
CA ALA A 96 7.40 -12.10 10.13
C ALA A 96 7.91 -13.28 10.98
N THR A 97 8.14 -13.10 12.29
CA THR A 97 8.50 -14.18 13.21
C THR A 97 7.37 -15.20 13.42
N LEU A 98 6.14 -14.83 13.06
CA LEU A 98 4.93 -15.63 13.21
C LEU A 98 4.47 -16.30 11.91
N ILE A 99 5.25 -16.21 10.83
CA ILE A 99 4.92 -16.82 9.53
C ILE A 99 4.71 -18.33 9.71
N GLY A 100 3.55 -18.84 9.26
CA GLY A 100 3.13 -20.23 9.37
C GLY A 100 2.83 -20.73 10.80
N LYS A 101 2.69 -19.81 11.77
CA LYS A 101 2.51 -20.16 13.20
C LYS A 101 1.26 -19.55 13.83
N MET A 102 0.55 -18.68 13.10
CA MET A 102 -0.60 -17.98 13.65
C MET A 102 -1.85 -18.86 13.62
N SER A 103 -2.56 -18.90 14.76
CA SER A 103 -3.92 -19.43 14.80
C SER A 103 -4.91 -18.49 14.11
N GLU A 104 -6.07 -19.00 13.70
CA GLU A 104 -7.12 -18.18 13.11
C GLU A 104 -7.51 -17.00 14.01
N LYS A 105 -7.62 -17.21 15.32
CA LYS A 105 -7.90 -16.14 16.27
C LYS A 105 -6.85 -15.03 16.24
N GLN A 106 -5.57 -15.39 16.21
CA GLN A 106 -4.48 -14.40 16.10
C GLN A 106 -4.55 -13.65 14.77
N ILE A 107 -4.92 -14.32 13.67
CA ILE A 107 -5.13 -13.68 12.37
C ILE A 107 -6.30 -12.68 12.43
N TRP A 108 -7.40 -12.98 13.11
CA TRP A 108 -8.49 -12.01 13.27
C TRP A 108 -8.04 -10.77 14.06
N HIS A 109 -7.19 -10.93 15.09
CA HIS A 109 -6.56 -9.79 15.76
C HIS A 109 -5.64 -9.02 14.83
N PHE A 110 -4.82 -9.71 14.04
CA PHE A 110 -3.94 -9.10 13.05
C PHE A 110 -4.75 -8.28 12.01
N ILE A 111 -5.80 -8.87 11.43
CA ILE A 111 -6.69 -8.17 10.48
C ILE A 111 -7.31 -6.93 11.12
N ARG A 112 -7.82 -7.05 12.35
CA ARG A 112 -8.43 -5.93 13.08
C ARG A 112 -7.44 -4.79 13.26
N ASP A 113 -6.27 -5.07 13.79
CA ASP A 113 -5.29 -4.05 14.19
C ASP A 113 -4.68 -3.37 12.96
N VAL A 114 -4.26 -4.15 11.94
CA VAL A 114 -3.73 -3.60 10.69
C VAL A 114 -4.79 -2.80 9.95
N SER A 115 -6.02 -3.31 9.84
CA SER A 115 -7.11 -2.57 9.21
C SER A 115 -7.45 -1.28 9.95
N CYS A 116 -7.35 -1.24 11.28
CA CYS A 116 -7.54 -0.03 12.09
C CYS A 116 -6.50 1.04 11.74
N GLY A 117 -5.24 0.68 11.64
CA GLY A 117 -4.17 1.58 11.21
C GLY A 117 -4.35 2.05 9.76
N LEU A 118 -4.69 1.14 8.83
CA LEU A 118 -4.96 1.48 7.43
C LEU A 118 -6.17 2.41 7.28
N MET A 119 -7.24 2.18 8.04
CA MET A 119 -8.42 3.06 8.06
C MET A 119 -8.04 4.49 8.42
N PHE A 120 -7.18 4.67 9.42
CA PHE A 120 -6.68 5.98 9.82
C PHE A 120 -5.83 6.62 8.70
N LEU A 121 -4.91 5.87 8.06
CA LEU A 121 -4.09 6.39 6.95
C LEU A 121 -4.96 6.77 5.74
N HIS A 122 -5.90 5.92 5.36
CA HIS A 122 -6.78 6.16 4.20
C HIS A 122 -7.77 7.32 4.43
N SER A 123 -8.06 7.68 5.68
CA SER A 123 -8.92 8.82 6.04
C SER A 123 -8.22 10.18 6.01
N GLN A 124 -6.91 10.21 5.83
CA GLN A 124 -6.16 11.46 5.74
C GLN A 124 -6.53 12.25 4.48
N ASN A 125 -6.25 13.54 4.46
CA ASN A 125 -6.48 14.40 3.29
C ASN A 125 -5.17 15.09 2.86
N PRO A 126 -4.56 14.67 1.72
CA PRO A 126 -4.95 13.54 0.85
C PRO A 126 -4.78 12.17 1.53
N PRO A 127 -5.49 11.13 1.07
CA PRO A 127 -5.34 9.77 1.59
C PRO A 127 -3.90 9.26 1.49
N ILE A 128 -3.42 8.65 2.57
CA ILE A 128 -2.09 8.02 2.61
C ILE A 128 -2.27 6.53 2.34
N ILE A 129 -1.71 6.05 1.23
CA ILE A 129 -1.67 4.64 0.86
C ILE A 129 -0.29 4.10 1.26
N HIS A 130 -0.26 3.03 2.05
CA HIS A 130 0.98 2.49 2.61
C HIS A 130 1.88 1.85 1.55
N GLN A 131 1.33 0.94 0.73
CA GLN A 131 1.94 0.28 -0.43
C GLN A 131 3.15 -0.64 -0.15
N ASP A 132 3.42 -0.95 1.11
CA ASP A 132 4.42 -1.95 1.53
C ASP A 132 3.93 -2.71 2.77
N ILE A 133 2.63 -3.05 2.80
CA ILE A 133 2.05 -3.92 3.84
C ILE A 133 2.59 -5.34 3.61
N LYS A 134 3.32 -5.83 4.61
CA LYS A 134 3.90 -7.19 4.66
C LYS A 134 4.26 -7.55 6.09
N PRO A 135 4.46 -8.82 6.44
CA PRO A 135 4.77 -9.24 7.81
C PRO A 135 5.98 -8.53 8.43
N ASP A 136 7.00 -8.18 7.63
CA ASP A 136 8.19 -7.47 8.12
C ASP A 136 7.87 -6.06 8.64
N ASN A 137 6.89 -5.39 8.05
CA ASN A 137 6.51 -4.01 8.35
C ASN A 137 5.36 -3.91 9.38
N ILE A 138 4.91 -5.04 9.93
CA ILE A 138 3.91 -5.08 11.00
C ILE A 138 4.59 -5.54 12.27
N LEU A 139 4.87 -4.59 13.17
CA LEU A 139 5.53 -4.86 14.45
C LEU A 139 4.52 -5.36 15.48
N ILE A 140 5.05 -6.00 16.51
CA ILE A 140 4.26 -6.50 17.63
C ILE A 140 4.62 -5.67 18.87
N GLY A 141 3.65 -4.87 19.33
CA GLY A 141 3.80 -4.06 20.53
C GLY A 141 3.90 -4.91 21.82
N ASP A 142 4.32 -4.29 22.90
CA ASP A 142 4.45 -4.98 24.19
C ASP A 142 3.09 -5.45 24.76
N ASP A 143 2.00 -4.81 24.33
CA ASP A 143 0.62 -5.21 24.64
C ASP A 143 0.07 -6.28 23.66
N GLY A 144 0.88 -6.80 22.77
CA GLY A 144 0.55 -7.81 21.76
C GLY A 144 -0.25 -7.27 20.57
N LYS A 145 -0.48 -5.97 20.45
CA LYS A 145 -1.13 -5.36 19.29
C LYS A 145 -0.20 -5.32 18.09
N PHE A 146 -0.79 -5.41 16.91
CA PHE A 146 -0.08 -5.24 15.66
C PHE A 146 -0.02 -3.76 15.26
N ILE A 147 1.19 -3.31 14.91
CA ILE A 147 1.54 -1.90 14.67
C ILE A 147 2.19 -1.79 13.30
N ILE A 148 1.60 -0.99 12.40
CA ILE A 148 2.15 -0.72 11.08
C ILE A 148 3.36 0.19 11.22
N SER A 149 4.48 -0.20 10.63
CA SER A 149 5.71 0.59 10.53
C SER A 149 5.99 1.01 9.08
N ASP A 150 6.95 1.90 8.89
CA ASP A 150 7.45 2.32 7.56
C ASP A 150 6.40 2.96 6.61
N PHE A 151 5.37 3.62 7.17
CA PHE A 151 4.37 4.34 6.40
C PHE A 151 4.86 5.74 5.98
N GLY A 152 4.60 6.11 4.74
CA GLY A 152 4.70 7.48 4.22
C GLY A 152 6.10 8.00 3.86
N ILE A 153 7.19 7.56 4.53
CA ILE A 153 8.54 8.06 4.30
C ILE A 153 9.23 7.35 3.12
N SER A 154 8.77 6.17 2.77
CA SER A 154 9.49 5.27 1.86
C SER A 154 9.43 5.65 0.39
N ARG A 155 8.32 6.21 -0.10
CA ARG A 155 8.05 6.29 -1.55
C ARG A 155 8.70 7.44 -2.29
N LYS A 156 8.66 8.64 -1.76
CA LYS A 156 9.38 9.77 -2.40
C LYS A 156 10.87 9.56 -2.25
N LEU A 157 11.31 9.04 -1.09
CA LEU A 157 12.69 8.64 -0.89
C LEU A 157 13.11 7.51 -1.83
N GLU A 158 12.24 6.50 -2.10
CA GLU A 158 12.51 5.53 -3.16
C GLU A 158 12.80 6.21 -4.49
N HIS A 159 12.05 7.23 -4.85
CA HIS A 159 12.25 7.97 -6.09
C HIS A 159 13.57 8.76 -6.06
N THR A 160 13.91 9.36 -4.93
CA THR A 160 15.14 10.12 -4.72
C THR A 160 16.36 9.20 -4.68
N PHE A 161 16.31 8.09 -3.92
CA PHE A 161 17.38 7.09 -3.87
C PHE A 161 17.58 6.32 -5.18
N ARG A 162 16.51 6.05 -5.94
CA ARG A 162 16.62 5.40 -7.25
C ARG A 162 17.33 6.27 -8.29
N LYS A 163 17.08 7.58 -8.26
CA LYS A 163 17.83 8.51 -9.13
C LYS A 163 19.33 8.52 -8.82
N SER A 164 19.71 8.27 -7.57
CA SER A 164 21.12 8.31 -7.15
C SER A 164 21.81 6.94 -7.18
N THR A 165 21.12 5.81 -7.17
CA THR A 165 21.75 4.47 -6.97
C THR A 165 21.44 3.41 -8.01
N ASN A 166 20.58 3.67 -9.00
CA ASN A 166 20.15 2.68 -10.03
C ASN A 166 19.68 1.31 -9.44
N LYS A 167 19.24 1.25 -8.19
CA LYS A 167 18.78 0.00 -7.58
C LYS A 167 17.37 -0.37 -8.02
N VAL A 168 17.21 -1.60 -8.51
CA VAL A 168 15.92 -2.25 -8.83
C VAL A 168 15.16 -2.51 -7.53
N LYS A 169 13.80 -2.49 -7.56
CA LYS A 169 12.95 -2.92 -6.43
C LYS A 169 13.45 -4.24 -5.88
N SER A 170 13.57 -4.37 -4.55
CA SER A 170 13.88 -5.66 -3.95
C SER A 170 12.78 -6.66 -4.31
N SER A 171 13.15 -7.87 -4.70
CA SER A 171 12.19 -8.91 -5.11
C SER A 171 11.16 -9.24 -4.02
N GLY A 172 11.51 -9.03 -2.73
CA GLY A 172 10.61 -9.28 -1.60
C GLY A 172 9.37 -8.38 -1.56
N THR A 173 9.45 -7.13 -2.02
CA THR A 173 8.27 -6.23 -2.05
C THR A 173 7.32 -6.59 -3.19
N LEU A 174 7.82 -7.16 -4.29
CA LEU A 174 7.02 -7.55 -5.46
C LEU A 174 5.91 -8.53 -5.08
N ALA A 175 6.18 -9.43 -4.16
CA ALA A 175 5.27 -10.47 -3.69
C ALA A 175 3.94 -9.93 -3.14
N TYR A 176 3.96 -8.74 -2.56
CA TYR A 176 2.79 -8.11 -1.92
C TYR A 176 2.15 -7.02 -2.79
N MET A 177 2.57 -6.88 -4.05
CA MET A 177 1.98 -5.93 -4.99
C MET A 177 0.78 -6.50 -5.70
N GLY A 178 -0.36 -5.81 -5.61
CA GLY A 178 -1.59 -6.18 -6.31
C GLY A 178 -1.48 -6.08 -7.84
N PRO A 179 -2.41 -6.71 -8.57
CA PRO A 179 -2.44 -6.72 -10.03
C PRO A 179 -2.38 -5.33 -10.66
N GLU A 180 -3.01 -4.35 -10.04
CA GLU A 180 -3.07 -2.96 -10.49
C GLU A 180 -1.69 -2.30 -10.63
N HIS A 181 -0.67 -2.78 -9.88
CA HIS A 181 0.69 -2.25 -9.97
C HIS A 181 1.41 -2.61 -11.27
N PHE A 182 0.91 -3.61 -11.98
CA PHE A 182 1.49 -4.15 -13.21
C PHE A 182 0.75 -3.68 -14.48
N SER A 183 -0.28 -2.84 -14.32
CA SER A 183 -1.00 -2.26 -15.45
C SER A 183 -0.21 -1.10 -16.07
N GLU A 184 -0.47 -0.80 -17.36
CA GLU A 184 0.14 0.35 -18.05
C GLU A 184 -0.15 1.69 -17.36
N LYS A 185 -1.33 1.81 -16.74
CA LYS A 185 -1.76 2.98 -15.95
C LYS A 185 -2.14 2.52 -14.55
N PRO A 186 -1.16 2.36 -13.62
CA PRO A 186 -1.43 1.91 -12.28
C PRO A 186 -2.38 2.86 -11.55
N PHE A 187 -3.48 2.33 -11.02
CA PHE A 187 -4.36 3.07 -10.13
C PHE A 187 -4.24 2.52 -8.71
N ILE A 188 -3.41 3.17 -7.90
CA ILE A 188 -3.13 2.78 -6.53
C ILE A 188 -4.07 3.48 -5.57
N ALA A 189 -4.79 2.72 -4.77
CA ALA A 189 -5.79 3.19 -3.82
C ALA A 189 -5.68 2.43 -2.48
N GLY A 190 -6.48 2.78 -1.48
CA GLY A 190 -6.49 2.06 -0.20
C GLY A 190 -6.75 0.56 -0.34
N THR A 191 -7.48 0.14 -1.36
CA THR A 191 -7.72 -1.28 -1.69
C THR A 191 -6.48 -2.02 -2.20
N SER A 192 -5.42 -1.31 -2.58
CA SER A 192 -4.11 -1.92 -2.87
C SER A 192 -3.42 -2.41 -1.59
N ASP A 193 -3.52 -1.66 -0.49
CA ASP A 193 -3.05 -2.10 0.82
C ASP A 193 -3.84 -3.30 1.34
N ILE A 194 -5.13 -3.41 1.00
CA ILE A 194 -5.97 -4.57 1.35
C ILE A 194 -5.53 -5.83 0.60
N TRP A 195 -5.12 -5.72 -0.65
CA TRP A 195 -4.54 -6.85 -1.37
C TRP A 195 -3.24 -7.32 -0.70
N SER A 196 -2.35 -6.39 -0.35
CA SER A 196 -1.11 -6.68 0.38
C SER A 196 -1.37 -7.30 1.77
N LEU A 197 -2.45 -6.86 2.45
CA LEU A 197 -2.94 -7.49 3.69
C LEU A 197 -3.36 -8.94 3.43
N GLY A 198 -4.10 -9.22 2.35
CA GLY A 198 -4.48 -10.58 1.95
C GLY A 198 -3.27 -11.49 1.74
N MET A 199 -2.24 -11.01 1.03
CA MET A 199 -0.98 -11.74 0.86
C MET A 199 -0.30 -12.04 2.20
N SER A 200 -0.26 -11.05 3.09
CA SER A 200 0.31 -11.21 4.44
C SER A 200 -0.45 -12.23 5.29
N ILE A 201 -1.78 -12.22 5.21
CA ILE A 201 -2.64 -13.20 5.91
C ILE A 201 -2.32 -14.62 5.42
N TYR A 202 -2.28 -14.83 4.09
CA TYR A 202 -2.00 -16.12 3.53
C TYR A 202 -0.64 -16.66 4.02
N GLU A 203 0.41 -15.84 3.95
CA GLU A 203 1.75 -16.21 4.37
C GLU A 203 1.83 -16.50 5.88
N LEU A 204 1.21 -15.68 6.73
CA LEU A 204 1.16 -15.87 8.17
C LEU A 204 0.46 -17.16 8.59
N LEU A 205 -0.56 -17.59 7.82
CA LEU A 205 -1.29 -18.84 8.06
C LEU A 205 -0.53 -20.06 7.55
N THR A 206 -0.05 -20.02 6.30
CA THR A 206 0.44 -21.20 5.59
C THR A 206 1.96 -21.40 5.71
N GLY A 207 2.70 -20.34 6.05
CA GLY A 207 4.18 -20.34 6.02
C GLY A 207 4.76 -20.19 4.61
N HIS A 208 3.91 -20.02 3.59
CA HIS A 208 4.33 -19.91 2.20
C HIS A 208 3.77 -18.64 1.56
N ILE A 209 4.59 -18.02 0.72
CA ILE A 209 4.15 -16.89 -0.07
C ILE A 209 3.45 -17.38 -1.35
N LEU A 210 2.31 -16.76 -1.69
CA LEU A 210 1.59 -17.14 -2.90
C LEU A 210 2.44 -16.92 -4.15
N TRP A 211 2.26 -17.84 -5.12
CA TRP A 211 2.81 -17.74 -6.47
C TRP A 211 4.32 -17.42 -6.47
N GLU A 212 5.07 -18.09 -5.58
CA GLU A 212 6.53 -17.95 -5.49
C GLU A 212 7.02 -16.49 -5.37
N GLY A 213 6.17 -15.63 -4.80
CA GLY A 213 6.49 -14.22 -4.61
C GLY A 213 6.36 -13.33 -5.85
N MET A 214 5.73 -13.82 -6.91
CA MET A 214 5.51 -13.04 -8.14
C MET A 214 4.38 -12.00 -8.02
N GLY A 215 3.66 -12.00 -6.91
CA GLY A 215 2.59 -11.03 -6.65
C GLY A 215 1.44 -11.11 -7.65
N GLY A 216 0.70 -10.02 -7.76
CA GLY A 216 -0.49 -9.93 -8.60
C GLY A 216 -0.27 -10.04 -10.10
N CYS A 217 0.98 -9.99 -10.59
CA CYS A 217 1.23 -10.13 -12.02
C CYS A 217 0.83 -11.50 -12.56
N VAL A 218 0.96 -12.56 -11.77
CA VAL A 218 0.53 -13.90 -12.19
C VAL A 218 -0.98 -14.07 -12.13
N GLN A 219 -1.65 -13.33 -11.26
CA GLN A 219 -3.11 -13.29 -11.20
C GLN A 219 -3.72 -12.68 -12.47
N LEU A 220 -3.07 -11.68 -13.07
CA LEU A 220 -3.42 -11.14 -14.39
C LEU A 220 -3.35 -12.20 -15.49
N ASN A 221 -2.49 -13.19 -15.33
CA ASN A 221 -2.33 -14.32 -16.25
C ASN A 221 -3.22 -15.54 -15.87
N GLY A 222 -4.21 -15.35 -15.01
CA GLY A 222 -5.21 -16.36 -14.67
C GLY A 222 -4.84 -17.27 -13.50
N ALA A 223 -3.77 -16.98 -12.73
CA ALA A 223 -3.46 -17.73 -11.52
C ALA A 223 -4.62 -17.61 -10.52
N ARG A 224 -5.03 -18.75 -9.94
CA ARG A 224 -6.11 -18.81 -8.95
C ARG A 224 -5.54 -18.69 -7.54
N ILE A 225 -6.34 -18.14 -6.64
CA ILE A 225 -6.07 -18.14 -5.22
C ILE A 225 -6.43 -19.56 -4.72
N PRO A 226 -5.47 -20.30 -4.12
CA PRO A 226 -5.78 -21.58 -3.52
C PRO A 226 -6.67 -21.37 -2.28
N ALA A 227 -7.61 -22.28 -2.06
CA ALA A 227 -8.37 -22.31 -0.82
C ALA A 227 -7.43 -22.62 0.36
N LEU A 228 -7.78 -22.08 1.53
CA LEU A 228 -7.12 -22.46 2.76
C LEU A 228 -7.45 -23.92 3.11
N ASP A 229 -6.50 -24.60 3.75
CA ASP A 229 -6.72 -25.98 4.20
C ASP A 229 -7.90 -26.10 5.18
N ASN A 230 -8.45 -27.31 5.34
CA ASN A 230 -9.63 -27.63 6.17
C ASN A 230 -9.48 -27.29 7.67
N GLY A 231 -8.35 -26.75 8.10
CA GLY A 231 -8.12 -26.30 9.48
C GLY A 231 -8.64 -24.89 9.78
N TYR A 232 -9.08 -24.16 8.76
CA TYR A 232 -9.54 -22.77 8.89
C TYR A 232 -11.02 -22.64 8.56
N SER A 233 -11.67 -21.60 9.12
CA SER A 233 -13.08 -21.38 8.88
C SER A 233 -13.37 -20.94 7.43
N PRO A 234 -14.54 -21.30 6.86
CA PRO A 234 -14.97 -20.79 5.57
C PRO A 234 -15.04 -19.25 5.52
N GLN A 235 -15.26 -18.61 6.66
CA GLN A 235 -15.33 -17.16 6.79
C GLN A 235 -13.97 -16.52 6.54
N LEU A 236 -12.89 -17.12 7.07
CA LEU A 236 -11.53 -16.63 6.85
C LEU A 236 -11.10 -16.83 5.40
N ASP A 237 -11.40 -17.99 4.82
CA ASP A 237 -11.11 -18.27 3.41
C ASP A 237 -11.83 -17.29 2.47
N GLN A 238 -13.14 -17.03 2.70
CA GLN A 238 -13.91 -16.05 1.95
C GLN A 238 -13.34 -14.62 2.09
N PHE A 239 -12.95 -14.24 3.30
CA PHE A 239 -12.34 -12.93 3.54
C PHE A 239 -11.02 -12.78 2.79
N LEU A 240 -10.16 -13.80 2.83
CA LEU A 240 -8.90 -13.84 2.11
C LEU A 240 -9.12 -13.68 0.59
N HIS A 241 -10.07 -14.44 0.02
CA HIS A 241 -10.40 -14.36 -1.39
C HIS A 241 -10.95 -12.97 -1.77
N ALA A 242 -11.73 -12.34 -0.90
CA ALA A 242 -12.22 -10.99 -1.11
C ALA A 242 -11.06 -9.96 -1.12
N CYS A 243 -10.11 -10.07 -0.19
CA CYS A 243 -8.93 -9.20 -0.16
C CYS A 243 -8.08 -9.33 -1.44
N LEU A 244 -7.93 -10.56 -1.95
CA LEU A 244 -7.11 -10.87 -3.11
C LEU A 244 -7.90 -10.80 -4.44
N SER A 245 -9.09 -10.20 -4.47
CA SER A 245 -9.85 -10.00 -5.70
C SER A 245 -9.03 -9.27 -6.75
N LEU A 246 -9.09 -9.75 -8.01
CA LEU A 246 -8.42 -9.12 -9.15
C LEU A 246 -8.91 -7.69 -9.36
N ASN A 247 -10.23 -7.49 -9.27
CA ASN A 247 -10.84 -6.19 -9.36
C ASN A 247 -10.73 -5.45 -8.03
N THR A 248 -10.08 -4.29 -8.03
CA THR A 248 -9.85 -3.46 -6.84
C THR A 248 -11.16 -3.01 -6.15
N TRP A 249 -12.27 -2.90 -6.89
CA TRP A 249 -13.57 -2.48 -6.36
C TRP A 249 -14.32 -3.59 -5.61
N ASP A 250 -13.93 -4.85 -5.83
CA ASP A 250 -14.53 -6.00 -5.15
C ASP A 250 -13.83 -6.32 -3.83
N ARG A 251 -12.70 -5.66 -3.55
CA ARG A 251 -11.97 -5.79 -2.28
C ARG A 251 -12.65 -5.00 -1.18
N PRO A 252 -12.65 -5.48 0.07
CA PRO A 252 -13.13 -4.70 1.20
C PRO A 252 -12.28 -3.43 1.38
N THR A 253 -12.88 -2.37 1.88
CA THR A 253 -12.15 -1.21 2.41
C THR A 253 -11.53 -1.56 3.77
N ALA A 254 -10.56 -0.77 4.25
CA ALA A 254 -9.99 -0.96 5.58
C ALA A 254 -11.05 -0.91 6.69
N GLN A 255 -12.07 -0.04 6.55
CA GLN A 255 -13.18 0.04 7.49
C GLN A 255 -14.03 -1.24 7.49
N GLN A 256 -14.30 -1.81 6.31
CA GLN A 256 -15.07 -3.05 6.18
C GLN A 256 -14.28 -4.23 6.77
N ALA A 257 -12.97 -4.31 6.49
CA ALA A 257 -12.08 -5.33 7.03
C ALA A 257 -12.02 -5.27 8.56
N TYR A 258 -11.87 -4.07 9.13
CA TYR A 258 -11.90 -3.84 10.58
C TYR A 258 -13.21 -4.31 11.21
N ASN A 259 -14.35 -3.90 10.64
CA ASN A 259 -15.67 -4.27 11.17
C ASN A 259 -15.91 -5.79 11.10
N TYR A 260 -15.48 -6.41 9.99
CA TYR A 260 -15.62 -7.85 9.82
C TYR A 260 -14.78 -8.62 10.85
N ALA A 261 -13.50 -8.27 11.02
CA ALA A 261 -12.64 -8.91 12.01
C ALA A 261 -13.18 -8.76 13.44
N ASN A 262 -13.70 -7.57 13.80
CA ASN A 262 -14.34 -7.36 15.10
C ASN A 262 -15.59 -8.23 15.29
N SER A 263 -16.37 -8.48 14.23
CA SER A 263 -17.53 -9.35 14.33
C SER A 263 -17.15 -10.80 14.60
N MET A 264 -16.08 -11.28 13.95
CA MET A 264 -15.54 -12.64 14.14
C MET A 264 -15.01 -12.83 15.56
N LEU A 265 -14.23 -11.88 16.08
CA LEU A 265 -13.70 -11.93 17.44
C LEU A 265 -14.81 -11.90 18.52
N LYS A 266 -15.91 -11.16 18.30
CA LYS A 266 -17.06 -11.14 19.22
C LYS A 266 -17.83 -12.46 19.23
N GLN A 267 -17.99 -13.11 18.09
CA GLN A 267 -18.67 -14.42 17.99
C GLN A 267 -17.93 -15.49 18.78
N GLU A 268 -16.58 -15.53 18.72
CA GLU A 268 -15.80 -16.47 19.53
C GLU A 268 -16.05 -16.29 21.03
N VAL A 269 -16.12 -15.06 21.52
CA VAL A 269 -16.36 -14.77 22.96
C VAL A 269 -17.74 -15.30 23.36
N ASN A 270 -18.76 -15.14 22.53
CA ASN A 270 -20.12 -15.62 22.81
C ASN A 270 -20.22 -17.15 22.80
N HIS A 271 -19.46 -17.84 21.96
CA HIS A 271 -19.40 -19.32 21.94
C HIS A 271 -18.75 -19.90 23.20
N LEU A 272 -17.82 -19.18 23.83
CA LEU A 272 -17.18 -19.58 25.07
C LEU A 272 -18.09 -19.41 26.31
N HIS A 273 -19.16 -18.61 26.21
CA HIS A 273 -20.06 -18.29 27.34
C HIS A 273 -21.48 -18.86 27.19
N SER A 274 -21.78 -19.68 26.18
CA SER A 274 -23.10 -20.33 26.01
C SER A 274 -22.96 -21.87 25.99
N PRO A 275 -23.58 -22.58 26.92
CA PRO A 275 -23.89 -23.97 26.69
C PRO A 275 -25.18 -24.06 25.84
N SER A 276 -25.10 -24.69 24.70
CA SER A 276 -26.20 -25.06 23.79
C SER A 276 -26.54 -24.11 22.63
N ALA A 277 -26.32 -24.66 21.49
CA ALA A 277 -26.73 -24.33 20.14
C ALA A 277 -27.95 -23.37 19.98
N VAL A 278 -27.68 -22.20 19.46
CA VAL A 278 -28.62 -21.51 18.56
C VAL A 278 -27.78 -21.12 17.32
N HIS A 279 -28.17 -21.65 16.18
CA HIS A 279 -27.68 -21.20 14.88
C HIS A 279 -28.00 -19.73 14.69
N THR A 280 -27.09 -18.85 15.08
CA THR A 280 -27.13 -17.45 14.67
C THR A 280 -26.42 -17.35 13.33
N SER A 281 -27.18 -16.92 12.34
CA SER A 281 -26.69 -16.63 10.98
C SER A 281 -25.44 -15.77 11.06
N THR A 282 -24.35 -16.24 10.49
CA THR A 282 -23.11 -15.50 10.22
C THR A 282 -23.47 -14.17 9.54
N PRO A 283 -22.93 -13.03 9.97
CA PRO A 283 -23.10 -11.81 9.20
C PRO A 283 -22.52 -12.08 7.80
N PRO A 284 -23.23 -11.73 6.73
CA PRO A 284 -22.68 -11.85 5.40
C PRO A 284 -21.41 -11.03 5.31
N LEU A 285 -20.40 -11.52 4.57
CA LEU A 285 -19.28 -10.71 4.13
C LEU A 285 -19.83 -9.36 3.67
N PRO A 286 -19.21 -8.23 4.03
CA PRO A 286 -19.65 -6.96 3.50
C PRO A 286 -19.76 -7.14 1.98
N PRO A 287 -20.93 -6.91 1.38
CA PRO A 287 -21.06 -7.08 -0.06
C PRO A 287 -20.01 -6.19 -0.69
N ALA A 288 -19.29 -6.73 -1.64
CA ALA A 288 -18.57 -5.90 -2.60
C ALA A 288 -19.48 -4.73 -2.92
N PRO A 289 -19.00 -3.48 -2.95
CA PRO A 289 -19.86 -2.33 -3.11
C PRO A 289 -20.75 -2.60 -4.30
N SER A 290 -21.98 -2.98 -4.03
CA SER A 290 -22.94 -3.32 -5.07
C SER A 290 -22.96 -2.11 -5.99
N ARG A 291 -22.62 -2.29 -7.27
CA ARG A 291 -23.08 -1.35 -8.29
C ARG A 291 -24.50 -1.03 -7.88
N LEU A 292 -24.74 0.20 -7.50
CA LEU A 292 -26.03 0.75 -7.24
C LEU A 292 -26.86 0.59 -8.53
N GLN A 293 -27.32 -0.63 -8.78
CA GLN A 293 -28.53 -0.81 -9.53
C GLN A 293 -29.68 -0.39 -8.60
N LYS A 294 -29.69 0.92 -8.26
CA LYS A 294 -30.95 1.58 -8.08
C LYS A 294 -31.69 1.39 -9.41
N ARG A 295 -32.45 0.32 -9.51
CA ARG A 295 -33.63 0.34 -10.37
C ARG A 295 -34.44 1.55 -9.89
N ILE A 296 -34.14 2.70 -10.48
CA ILE A 296 -35.05 3.84 -10.44
C ILE A 296 -36.29 3.30 -11.13
N ARG A 297 -37.32 2.98 -10.34
CA ARG A 297 -38.66 2.81 -10.88
C ARG A 297 -39.01 4.15 -11.55
N LEU A 298 -38.82 4.17 -12.86
CA LEU A 298 -39.25 5.25 -13.75
C LEU A 298 -40.78 5.22 -13.87
N SER A 299 -41.51 5.41 -12.77
CA SER A 299 -42.91 5.72 -12.79
C SER A 299 -43.06 7.21 -12.53
N ASN A 300 -43.40 7.95 -13.57
CA ASN A 300 -43.71 9.39 -13.60
C ASN A 300 -42.55 10.38 -13.84
N ILE A 301 -41.66 10.10 -14.78
CA ILE A 301 -40.85 11.19 -15.36
C ILE A 301 -41.62 11.74 -16.53
N ASN A 302 -42.06 13.00 -16.41
CA ASN A 302 -42.72 13.77 -17.48
C ASN A 302 -41.81 13.74 -18.74
N LYS A 303 -42.34 13.33 -19.90
CA LYS A 303 -41.59 13.16 -21.16
C LYS A 303 -40.68 14.34 -21.52
N ARG A 304 -41.03 15.55 -21.08
CA ARG A 304 -40.19 16.74 -21.24
C ARG A 304 -38.93 16.74 -20.38
N MET A 305 -39.00 16.26 -19.13
CA MET A 305 -37.81 16.14 -18.26
C MET A 305 -36.85 15.02 -18.73
N ALA A 306 -37.36 13.91 -19.27
CA ALA A 306 -36.52 12.86 -19.85
C ALA A 306 -35.70 13.39 -21.04
N GLY A 307 -36.25 14.25 -21.88
CA GLY A 307 -35.54 14.90 -22.96
C GLY A 307 -34.36 15.76 -22.48
N TRP A 308 -34.56 16.55 -21.43
CA TRP A 308 -33.50 17.40 -20.88
C TRP A 308 -32.38 16.60 -20.20
N ILE A 309 -32.72 15.49 -19.55
CA ILE A 309 -31.73 14.58 -18.95
C ILE A 309 -30.86 13.94 -20.03
N ILE A 310 -31.45 13.45 -21.12
CA ILE A 310 -30.71 12.89 -22.26
C ILE A 310 -29.81 13.95 -22.91
N LEU A 311 -30.31 15.17 -23.12
CA LEU A 311 -29.53 16.25 -23.70
C LEU A 311 -28.33 16.62 -22.79
N SER A 312 -28.53 16.66 -21.49
CA SER A 312 -27.46 16.96 -20.50
C SER A 312 -26.40 15.87 -20.47
N ILE A 313 -26.78 14.59 -20.59
CA ILE A 313 -25.84 13.45 -20.65
C ILE A 313 -25.05 13.51 -21.96
N LEU A 314 -25.68 13.80 -23.09
CA LEU A 314 -25.00 13.94 -24.38
C LEU A 314 -24.04 15.15 -24.39
N PHE A 315 -24.44 16.26 -23.79
CA PHE A 315 -23.57 17.44 -23.66
C PHE A 315 -22.36 17.14 -22.75
N LEU A 316 -22.56 16.44 -21.63
CA LEU A 316 -21.47 16.03 -20.74
C LEU A 316 -20.50 15.05 -21.46
N PHE A 317 -21.05 14.12 -22.26
CA PHE A 317 -20.24 13.20 -23.05
C PHE A 317 -19.43 13.91 -24.14
N MET A 318 -19.99 14.92 -24.80
CA MET A 318 -19.27 15.80 -25.74
C MET A 318 -18.17 16.60 -25.04
N LEU A 319 -18.45 17.14 -23.85
CA LEU A 319 -17.47 17.87 -23.05
C LEU A 319 -16.30 16.96 -22.65
N ILE A 320 -16.57 15.73 -22.19
CA ILE A 320 -15.54 14.76 -21.82
C ILE A 320 -14.68 14.39 -23.03
N LYS A 321 -15.27 14.14 -24.19
CA LYS A 321 -14.53 13.89 -25.43
C LYS A 321 -13.72 15.09 -25.89
N GLY A 322 -14.26 16.31 -25.79
CA GLY A 322 -13.56 17.54 -26.12
C GLY A 322 -12.34 17.77 -25.22
N VAL A 323 -12.49 17.57 -23.92
CA VAL A 323 -11.41 17.68 -22.93
C VAL A 323 -10.33 16.61 -23.20
N SER A 324 -10.72 15.37 -23.46
CA SER A 324 -9.79 14.28 -23.77
C SER A 324 -9.00 14.55 -25.08
N ALA A 325 -9.66 15.06 -26.11
CA ALA A 325 -9.00 15.45 -27.37
C ALA A 325 -8.04 16.62 -27.17
N PHE A 326 -8.42 17.60 -26.35
CA PHE A 326 -7.57 18.76 -26.02
C PHE A 326 -6.29 18.33 -25.27
N PHE A 327 -6.43 17.49 -24.23
CA PHE A 327 -5.26 16.97 -23.53
C PHE A 327 -4.40 16.04 -24.40
N GLY A 328 -5.01 15.27 -25.28
CA GLY A 328 -4.29 14.46 -26.29
C GLY A 328 -3.44 15.32 -27.23
N SER A 329 -3.97 16.43 -27.69
CA SER A 329 -3.24 17.38 -28.56
C SER A 329 -2.07 18.07 -27.84
N ILE A 330 -2.24 18.43 -26.57
CA ILE A 330 -1.15 19.02 -25.76
C ILE A 330 -0.03 18.00 -25.53
N GLU A 331 -0.36 16.75 -25.25
CA GLU A 331 0.65 15.69 -25.04
C GLU A 331 1.39 15.35 -26.34
N GLU A 332 0.69 15.34 -27.47
CA GLU A 332 1.28 15.18 -28.81
C GLU A 332 2.29 16.30 -29.11
N GLU A 333 1.89 17.57 -28.94
CA GLU A 333 2.74 18.74 -29.11
C GLU A 333 3.97 18.69 -28.21
N ARG A 334 3.78 18.34 -26.92
CA ARG A 334 4.87 18.19 -25.96
C ARG A 334 5.87 17.12 -26.35
N ARG A 335 5.39 15.98 -26.86
CA ARG A 335 6.27 14.87 -27.33
C ARG A 335 7.01 15.23 -28.58
N TYR A 336 6.35 15.91 -29.53
CA TYR A 336 7.00 16.43 -30.73
C TYR A 336 8.14 17.39 -30.39
N ASN A 337 7.92 18.34 -29.50
CA ASN A 337 8.90 19.32 -29.06
C ASN A 337 10.07 18.72 -28.26
N ALA A 338 9.88 17.53 -27.70
CA ALA A 338 10.93 16.80 -26.98
C ALA A 338 11.84 15.96 -27.89
N CYS A 339 11.49 15.74 -29.17
CA CYS A 339 12.28 14.97 -30.12
C CYS A 339 13.58 15.73 -30.49
N GLN A 340 14.74 15.09 -30.25
CA GLN A 340 16.05 15.64 -30.57
C GLN A 340 16.85 14.77 -31.55
N THR A 341 16.59 13.46 -31.55
CA THR A 341 17.29 12.48 -32.38
C THR A 341 16.36 11.89 -33.45
N THR A 342 16.97 11.28 -34.50
CA THR A 342 16.21 10.55 -35.52
C THR A 342 15.37 9.42 -34.94
N GLU A 343 15.87 8.78 -33.88
CA GLU A 343 15.18 7.70 -33.19
C GLU A 343 13.96 8.22 -32.42
N ASP A 344 14.05 9.40 -31.79
CA ASP A 344 12.92 10.07 -31.14
C ASP A 344 11.81 10.39 -32.16
N PHE A 345 12.18 10.89 -33.34
CA PHE A 345 11.24 11.20 -34.41
C PHE A 345 10.57 9.96 -34.99
N LEU A 346 11.29 8.85 -35.12
CA LEU A 346 10.69 7.57 -35.52
C LEU A 346 9.72 7.04 -34.46
N HIS A 347 10.09 7.14 -33.20
CA HIS A 347 9.21 6.75 -32.08
C HIS A 347 7.96 7.62 -32.03
N PHE A 348 8.08 8.92 -32.25
CA PHE A 348 6.94 9.85 -32.34
C PHE A 348 5.99 9.44 -33.47
N LEU A 349 6.48 9.17 -34.68
CA LEU A 349 5.66 8.75 -35.83
C LEU A 349 4.91 7.45 -35.59
N ASN A 350 5.53 6.50 -34.89
CA ASN A 350 4.89 5.23 -34.54
C ASN A 350 3.72 5.40 -33.56
N HIS A 351 3.82 6.38 -32.65
CA HIS A 351 2.77 6.64 -31.67
C HIS A 351 1.67 7.60 -32.19
N TYR A 352 2.03 8.53 -33.08
CA TYR A 352 1.16 9.57 -33.60
C TYR A 352 1.19 9.61 -35.16
N PRO A 353 0.80 8.52 -35.84
CA PRO A 353 0.91 8.43 -37.30
C PRO A 353 0.02 9.42 -38.04
N ALA A 354 -1.06 9.91 -37.39
CA ALA A 354 -2.00 10.90 -37.94
C ALA A 354 -1.75 12.32 -37.39
N SER A 355 -0.59 12.57 -36.76
CA SER A 355 -0.21 13.87 -36.25
C SER A 355 -0.10 14.92 -37.34
N SER A 356 -0.48 16.17 -37.02
CA SER A 356 -0.22 17.32 -37.90
C SER A 356 1.29 17.51 -38.19
N HIS A 357 2.17 17.00 -37.35
CA HIS A 357 3.62 17.04 -37.51
C HIS A 357 4.19 15.86 -38.31
N ALA A 358 3.39 14.82 -38.61
CA ALA A 358 3.89 13.59 -39.23
C ALA A 358 4.61 13.80 -40.57
N GLU A 359 4.10 14.66 -41.44
CA GLU A 359 4.73 14.94 -42.73
C GLU A 359 6.07 15.67 -42.57
N PHE A 360 6.15 16.62 -41.64
CA PHE A 360 7.39 17.34 -41.35
C PHE A 360 8.46 16.40 -40.75
N VAL A 361 8.04 15.51 -39.87
CA VAL A 361 8.92 14.50 -39.27
C VAL A 361 9.45 13.52 -40.31
N LYS A 362 8.62 13.06 -41.25
CA LYS A 362 9.05 12.22 -42.39
C LYS A 362 10.09 12.88 -43.26
N GLN A 363 10.00 14.22 -43.46
CA GLN A 363 11.01 14.98 -44.18
C GLN A 363 12.33 15.11 -43.43
N LYS A 364 12.28 15.19 -42.09
CA LYS A 364 13.46 15.35 -41.24
C LYS A 364 14.26 14.06 -41.04
N ILE A 365 13.63 12.91 -41.26
CA ILE A 365 14.24 11.56 -41.14
C ILE A 365 14.85 11.11 -42.48
N ARG A 366 14.41 11.67 -43.60
CA ARG A 366 15.03 11.47 -44.95
C ARG A 366 16.31 12.30 -45.10
#